data_0d6e631c53547d4a47776f41da7102e5
#
_entry.id   0d6e631c53547d4a47776f41da7102e5
#
_cell.length_a   1.000
_cell.length_b   1.000
_cell.length_c   1.000
_cell.angle_alpha   90.00
_cell.angle_beta   90.00
_cell.angle_gamma   90.00
#
_symmetry.space_group_name_H-M   'P 1'
#
loop_
_entity.id
_entity.type
_entity.pdbx_description
1 polymer ?
#
loop_
_entity_poly.entity_id
_entity_poly.type
_entity_poly.pdbx_seq_one_letter_code
_entity_poly.pdbx_strand_id
1 'polypeptide(L)'
;IENTSGPLGQGHTFAVGAAIAAKFMKARFEEVMPQTIYAYISDGGIQEEISQGSGRIAGALGLDNLIMFYDANDIQLSTETKDVTIEDTGKKYEAWGWKVIKINGNDPDAIRGALNEAKARKSVRR
;
A
#
# COMPACT_ATOMS: atom_id res chain seq x y z
N ILE A 1 7.58 -8.86 -11.60
CA ILE A 1 7.92 -8.45 -10.21
C ILE A 1 9.29 -7.85 -10.25
N GLU A 2 9.39 -6.56 -9.95
CA GLU A 2 10.65 -5.81 -10.00
C GLU A 2 11.46 -6.00 -8.72
N ASN A 3 10.78 -6.26 -7.59
CA ASN A 3 11.44 -6.45 -6.31
C ASN A 3 10.65 -7.35 -5.37
N THR A 4 11.36 -8.22 -4.67
CA THR A 4 10.89 -8.95 -3.50
C THR A 4 11.86 -8.70 -2.35
N SER A 5 11.36 -8.64 -1.12
CA SER A 5 12.22 -8.42 0.03
C SER A 5 12.19 -9.61 1.00
N GLY A 6 13.33 -10.02 1.51
CA GLY A 6 13.45 -10.93 2.65
C GLY A 6 13.16 -10.22 3.96
N PRO A 7 13.83 -9.08 4.25
CA PRO A 7 13.51 -8.28 5.43
C PRO A 7 12.11 -7.70 5.35
N LEU A 8 11.30 -7.90 6.40
CA LEU A 8 9.94 -7.38 6.48
C LEU A 8 9.92 -5.84 6.44
N GLY A 9 8.93 -5.28 5.77
CA GLY A 9 8.74 -3.83 5.65
C GLY A 9 9.58 -3.12 4.59
N GLN A 10 10.72 -3.68 4.16
CA GLN A 10 11.57 -3.02 3.15
C GLN A 10 10.87 -2.85 1.80
N GLY A 11 10.07 -3.82 1.36
CA GLY A 11 9.32 -3.73 0.10
C GLY A 11 8.43 -2.50 0.04
N HIS A 12 7.89 -2.05 1.17
CA HIS A 12 7.10 -0.81 1.24
C HIS A 12 7.94 0.42 0.96
N THR A 13 9.15 0.51 1.51
CA THR A 13 10.03 1.66 1.26
C THR A 13 10.41 1.75 -0.21
N PHE A 14 10.68 0.62 -0.85
CA PHE A 14 10.95 0.55 -2.28
C PHE A 14 9.73 0.98 -3.10
N ALA A 15 8.53 0.50 -2.77
CA ALA A 15 7.31 0.87 -3.47
C ALA A 15 6.99 2.36 -3.33
N VAL A 16 7.16 2.94 -2.14
CA VAL A 16 6.97 4.37 -1.90
C VAL A 16 8.02 5.18 -2.68
N GLY A 17 9.28 4.77 -2.65
CA GLY A 17 10.35 5.40 -3.45
C GLY A 17 10.05 5.35 -4.95
N ALA A 18 9.61 4.21 -5.47
CA ALA A 18 9.21 4.05 -6.87
C ALA A 18 8.02 4.95 -7.24
N ALA A 19 7.02 5.05 -6.35
CA ALA A 19 5.85 5.91 -6.58
C ALA A 19 6.23 7.40 -6.61
N ILE A 20 7.13 7.84 -5.73
CA ILE A 20 7.70 9.21 -5.75
C ILE A 20 8.45 9.44 -7.05
N ALA A 21 9.35 8.53 -7.44
CA ALA A 21 10.13 8.64 -8.66
C ALA A 21 9.24 8.70 -9.91
N ALA A 22 8.21 7.86 -9.99
CA ALA A 22 7.27 7.88 -11.11
C ALA A 22 6.53 9.23 -11.23
N LYS A 23 6.09 9.81 -10.11
CA LYS A 23 5.47 11.15 -10.10
C LYS A 23 6.47 12.24 -10.50
N PHE A 24 7.70 12.17 -10.00
CA PHE A 24 8.77 13.10 -10.36
C PHE A 24 9.08 13.05 -11.85
N MET A 25 9.25 11.84 -12.40
CA MET A 25 9.54 11.65 -13.83
C MET A 25 8.39 12.17 -14.70
N LYS A 26 7.14 11.86 -14.33
CA LYS A 26 5.96 12.38 -15.05
C LYS A 26 5.86 13.91 -15.02
N ALA A 27 6.21 14.52 -13.89
CA ALA A 27 6.17 15.98 -13.76
C ALA A 27 7.29 16.68 -14.54
N ARG A 28 8.44 16.02 -14.70
CA ARG A 28 9.61 16.58 -15.38
C ARG A 28 9.64 16.27 -16.87
N PHE A 29 9.11 15.13 -17.28
CA PHE A 29 9.11 14.65 -18.66
C PHE A 29 7.68 14.27 -19.03
N GLU A 30 6.99 15.14 -19.74
CA GLU A 30 5.57 15.00 -20.09
C GLU A 30 5.26 13.75 -20.91
N GLU A 31 6.21 13.30 -21.74
CA GLU A 31 6.12 12.11 -22.57
C GLU A 31 6.22 10.80 -21.78
N VAL A 32 6.67 10.84 -20.53
CA VAL A 32 6.75 9.64 -19.68
C VAL A 32 5.36 9.21 -19.26
N MET A 33 5.02 7.97 -19.56
CA MET A 33 3.73 7.40 -19.17
C MET A 33 3.60 7.35 -17.64
N PRO A 34 2.41 7.68 -17.09
CA PRO A 34 2.17 7.54 -15.68
C PRO A 34 2.23 6.06 -15.28
N GLN A 35 3.01 5.76 -14.25
CA GLN A 35 3.14 4.40 -13.73
C GLN A 35 2.34 4.25 -12.44
N THR A 36 1.62 3.14 -12.33
CA THR A 36 1.02 2.69 -11.08
C THR A 36 1.93 1.67 -10.44
N ILE A 37 2.28 1.89 -9.20
CA ILE A 37 3.11 1.01 -8.39
C ILE A 37 2.19 0.14 -7.54
N TYR A 38 2.49 -1.14 -7.48
CA TYR A 38 1.77 -2.12 -6.69
C TYR A 38 2.68 -2.69 -5.61
N ALA A 39 2.19 -2.74 -4.39
CA ALA A 39 2.87 -3.39 -3.28
C ALA A 39 1.97 -4.44 -2.64
N TYR A 40 2.55 -5.52 -2.16
CA TYR A 40 1.87 -6.58 -1.43
C TYR A 40 2.53 -6.75 -0.06
N ILE A 41 1.72 -6.84 0.99
CA ILE A 41 2.20 -6.98 2.36
C ILE A 41 1.30 -7.89 3.19
N SER A 42 1.90 -8.56 4.16
CA SER A 42 1.22 -9.42 5.15
C SER A 42 1.14 -8.76 6.53
N ASP A 43 0.48 -9.43 7.47
CA ASP A 43 0.29 -8.99 8.85
C ASP A 43 1.61 -8.65 9.56
N GLY A 44 2.63 -9.51 9.47
CA GLY A 44 3.93 -9.22 10.07
C GLY A 44 4.64 -8.04 9.44
N GLY A 45 4.59 -7.94 8.10
CA GLY A 45 5.26 -6.86 7.38
C GLY A 45 4.66 -5.48 7.65
N ILE A 46 3.33 -5.39 7.82
CA ILE A 46 2.67 -4.10 8.03
C ILE A 46 2.91 -3.54 9.44
N GLN A 47 3.32 -4.37 10.38
CA GLN A 47 3.66 -3.96 11.75
C GLN A 47 5.05 -3.37 11.88
N GLU A 48 5.93 -3.61 10.92
CA GLU A 48 7.29 -3.07 10.94
C GLU A 48 7.29 -1.53 10.92
N GLU A 49 8.09 -0.90 11.79
CA GLU A 49 8.16 0.57 11.90
C GLU A 49 8.55 1.24 10.58
N ILE A 50 9.44 0.62 9.81
CA ILE A 50 9.84 1.13 8.50
C ILE A 50 8.68 1.10 7.51
N SER A 51 7.81 0.09 7.59
CA SER A 51 6.60 -0.03 6.79
C SER A 51 5.60 1.07 7.15
N GLN A 52 5.38 1.28 8.45
CA GLN A 52 4.47 2.32 8.95
C GLN A 52 4.98 3.73 8.61
N GLY A 53 6.28 3.98 8.78
CA GLY A 53 6.91 5.23 8.38
C GLY A 53 6.69 5.53 6.89
N SER A 54 6.89 4.53 6.04
CA SER A 54 6.65 4.62 4.60
C SER A 54 5.19 4.89 4.27
N GLY A 55 4.26 4.21 4.95
CA GLY A 55 2.82 4.42 4.79
C GLY A 55 2.39 5.85 5.13
N ARG A 56 2.92 6.42 6.23
CA ARG A 56 2.67 7.83 6.62
C ARG A 56 3.20 8.81 5.58
N ILE A 57 4.41 8.59 5.07
CA ILE A 57 5.01 9.43 4.03
C ILE A 57 4.17 9.38 2.75
N ALA A 58 3.76 8.18 2.31
CA ALA A 58 2.94 8.02 1.13
C ALA A 58 1.59 8.75 1.25
N GLY A 59 0.94 8.65 2.40
CA GLY A 59 -0.30 9.38 2.69
C GLY A 59 -0.09 10.90 2.70
N ALA A 60 0.94 11.39 3.39
CA ALA A 60 1.27 12.81 3.47
C ALA A 60 1.59 13.42 2.09
N LEU A 61 2.26 12.65 1.22
CA LEU A 61 2.58 13.06 -0.16
C LEU A 61 1.42 12.86 -1.14
N GLY A 62 0.33 12.20 -0.72
CA GLY A 62 -0.80 11.91 -1.60
C GLY A 62 -0.39 11.09 -2.82
N LEU A 63 0.32 9.99 -2.61
CA LEU A 63 0.80 9.12 -3.69
C LEU A 63 -0.34 8.28 -4.28
N ASP A 64 -1.17 8.89 -5.11
CA ASP A 64 -2.32 8.29 -5.77
C ASP A 64 -1.98 7.26 -6.85
N ASN A 65 -0.70 7.12 -7.14
CA ASN A 65 -0.14 6.11 -8.04
C ASN A 65 0.42 4.88 -7.30
N LEU A 66 0.19 4.74 -6.00
CA LEU A 66 0.56 3.58 -5.19
C LEU A 66 -0.69 2.82 -4.74
N ILE A 67 -0.80 1.57 -5.14
CA ILE A 67 -1.85 0.64 -4.71
C ILE A 67 -1.21 -0.46 -3.88
N MET A 68 -1.68 -0.62 -2.65
CA MET A 68 -1.16 -1.61 -1.73
C MET A 68 -2.20 -2.67 -1.41
N PHE A 69 -1.81 -3.93 -1.54
CA PHE A 69 -2.59 -5.08 -1.12
C PHE A 69 -2.10 -5.54 0.24
N TYR A 70 -2.98 -5.49 1.22
CA TYR A 70 -2.72 -6.02 2.55
C TYR A 70 -3.47 -7.34 2.73
N ASP A 71 -2.71 -8.42 2.87
CA ASP A 71 -3.23 -9.74 3.20
C ASP A 71 -3.43 -9.84 4.71
N ALA A 72 -4.65 -9.52 5.13
CA ALA A 72 -5.09 -9.60 6.51
C ALA A 72 -5.61 -11.01 6.78
N ASN A 73 -4.75 -11.93 7.07
CA ASN A 73 -5.08 -13.33 7.30
C ASN A 73 -5.01 -13.74 8.78
N ASP A 74 -4.76 -12.75 9.65
CA ASP A 74 -4.70 -12.90 11.11
C ASP A 74 -3.58 -13.81 11.64
N ILE A 75 -2.60 -14.17 10.78
CA ILE A 75 -1.48 -15.04 11.16
C ILE A 75 -0.14 -14.37 10.82
N GLN A 76 0.79 -14.47 11.75
CA GLN A 76 2.19 -14.07 11.55
C GLN A 76 3.13 -15.07 12.19
N LEU A 77 4.12 -15.60 11.43
CA LEU A 77 5.05 -16.63 11.87
C LEU A 77 4.35 -17.76 12.65
N SER A 78 4.46 -17.76 13.97
CA SER A 78 3.97 -18.80 14.87
C SER A 78 2.85 -18.33 15.80
N THR A 79 2.24 -17.16 15.56
CA THR A 79 1.22 -16.59 16.44
C THR A 79 0.11 -15.90 15.65
N GLU A 80 -1.04 -15.74 16.29
CA GLU A 80 -2.13 -14.94 15.72
C GLU A 80 -1.86 -13.45 15.91
N THR A 81 -2.30 -12.62 14.96
CA THR A 81 -2.10 -11.18 14.99
C THR A 81 -2.66 -10.54 16.26
N LYS A 82 -3.81 -11.02 16.76
CA LYS A 82 -4.45 -10.51 17.97
C LYS A 82 -3.60 -10.67 19.26
N ASP A 83 -2.62 -11.60 19.25
CA ASP A 83 -1.77 -11.85 20.41
C ASP A 83 -0.61 -10.84 20.50
N VAL A 84 -0.37 -10.08 19.45
CA VAL A 84 0.75 -9.12 19.36
C VAL A 84 0.31 -7.68 19.13
N THR A 85 -0.85 -7.44 18.53
CA THR A 85 -1.36 -6.09 18.29
C THR A 85 -2.88 -6.03 18.45
N ILE A 86 -3.35 -4.88 18.93
CA ILE A 86 -4.77 -4.52 19.00
C ILE A 86 -5.15 -3.43 17.99
N GLU A 87 -4.23 -3.07 17.11
CA GLU A 87 -4.41 -1.97 16.17
C GLU A 87 -5.38 -2.32 15.03
N ASP A 88 -6.27 -1.40 14.70
CA ASP A 88 -7.03 -1.44 13.45
C ASP A 88 -6.17 -0.83 12.33
N THR A 89 -5.50 -1.67 11.58
CA THR A 89 -4.62 -1.27 10.47
C THR A 89 -5.36 -0.43 9.44
N GLY A 90 -6.61 -0.78 9.12
CA GLY A 90 -7.41 0.00 8.17
C GLY A 90 -7.62 1.44 8.63
N LYS A 91 -8.09 1.63 9.87
CA LYS A 91 -8.28 2.97 10.45
C LYS A 91 -6.97 3.75 10.57
N LYS A 92 -5.87 3.07 10.87
CA LYS A 92 -4.55 3.69 10.94
C LYS A 92 -4.14 4.28 9.59
N TYR A 93 -4.30 3.51 8.50
CA TYR A 93 -4.02 3.98 7.15
C TYR A 93 -4.99 5.08 6.70
N GLU A 94 -6.28 5.00 7.04
CA GLU A 94 -7.24 6.08 6.80
C GLU A 94 -6.81 7.38 7.48
N ALA A 95 -6.35 7.31 8.74
CA ALA A 95 -5.84 8.48 9.47
C ALA A 95 -4.60 9.10 8.82
N TRP A 96 -3.79 8.31 8.10
CA TRP A 96 -2.67 8.81 7.30
C TRP A 96 -3.06 9.34 5.93
N GLY A 97 -4.35 9.31 5.58
CA GLY A 97 -4.88 9.85 4.33
C GLY A 97 -4.99 8.83 3.20
N TRP A 98 -4.83 7.54 3.48
CA TRP A 98 -5.08 6.50 2.51
C TRP A 98 -6.57 6.26 2.31
N LYS A 99 -6.95 5.85 1.11
CA LYS A 99 -8.24 5.20 0.86
C LYS A 99 -8.11 3.72 1.17
N VAL A 100 -8.87 3.23 2.10
CA VAL A 100 -8.93 1.81 2.46
C VAL A 100 -10.19 1.18 1.85
N ILE A 101 -10.03 0.04 1.20
CA ILE A 101 -11.12 -0.77 0.64
C ILE A 101 -11.00 -2.15 1.27
N LYS A 102 -11.97 -2.52 2.11
CA LYS A 102 -12.01 -3.84 2.75
C LYS A 102 -12.88 -4.78 1.93
N ILE A 103 -12.33 -5.93 1.56
CA ILE A 103 -13.02 -6.94 0.73
C ILE A 103 -12.77 -8.34 1.29
N ASN A 104 -13.55 -9.31 0.82
CA ASN A 104 -13.20 -10.71 0.98
C ASN A 104 -12.08 -11.09 -0.01
N GLY A 105 -10.89 -11.37 0.49
CA GLY A 105 -9.72 -11.73 -0.31
C GLY A 105 -9.82 -13.08 -1.04
N ASN A 106 -10.85 -13.89 -0.72
CA ASN A 106 -11.13 -15.15 -1.41
C ASN A 106 -12.18 -15.00 -2.53
N ASP A 107 -12.66 -13.77 -2.78
CA ASP A 107 -13.61 -13.46 -3.85
C ASP A 107 -12.89 -12.73 -5.00
N PRO A 108 -12.65 -13.40 -6.15
CA PRO A 108 -11.98 -12.79 -7.29
C PRO A 108 -12.71 -11.59 -7.89
N ASP A 109 -14.03 -11.55 -7.81
CA ASP A 109 -14.82 -10.44 -8.37
C ASP A 109 -14.75 -9.22 -7.44
N ALA A 110 -14.75 -9.42 -6.12
CA ALA A 110 -14.49 -8.37 -5.16
C ALA A 110 -13.09 -7.76 -5.33
N ILE A 111 -12.07 -8.60 -5.56
CA ILE A 111 -10.68 -8.16 -5.83
C ILE A 111 -10.63 -7.30 -7.10
N ARG A 112 -11.24 -7.76 -8.21
CA ARG A 112 -11.28 -7.00 -9.47
C ARG A 112 -12.03 -5.68 -9.31
N GLY A 113 -13.14 -5.69 -8.58
CA GLY A 113 -13.92 -4.49 -8.29
C GLY A 113 -13.12 -3.45 -7.53
N ALA A 114 -12.47 -3.85 -6.43
CA ALA A 114 -11.63 -2.98 -5.62
C ALA A 114 -10.44 -2.41 -6.40
N LEU A 115 -9.79 -3.24 -7.23
CA LEU A 115 -8.68 -2.80 -8.08
C LEU A 115 -9.13 -1.76 -9.11
N ASN A 116 -10.28 -1.97 -9.74
CA ASN A 116 -10.84 -1.01 -10.69
C ASN A 116 -11.22 0.31 -9.99
N GLU A 117 -11.81 0.24 -8.79
CA GLU A 117 -12.10 1.43 -7.98
C GLU A 117 -10.81 2.19 -7.64
N ALA A 118 -9.76 1.50 -7.20
CA ALA A 118 -8.49 2.10 -6.87
C ALA A 118 -7.84 2.80 -8.08
N LYS A 119 -7.88 2.17 -9.26
CA LYS A 119 -7.34 2.73 -10.52
C LYS A 119 -8.12 3.92 -11.05
N ALA A 120 -9.45 3.95 -10.84
CA ALA A 120 -10.31 5.00 -11.39
C ALA A 120 -10.13 6.37 -10.69
N ARG A 121 -9.46 6.41 -9.53
CA ARG A 121 -9.29 7.64 -8.77
C ARG A 121 -8.18 8.49 -9.35
N LYS A 122 -8.58 9.57 -10.00
CA LYS A 122 -7.72 10.74 -10.16
C LYS A 122 -7.61 11.42 -8.80
N SER A 123 -6.39 11.78 -8.39
CA SER A 123 -6.12 12.56 -7.18
C SER A 123 -7.10 13.73 -7.07
N VAL A 124 -7.91 13.71 -6.03
CA VAL A 124 -8.60 14.93 -5.59
C VAL A 124 -7.54 15.75 -4.89
N ARG A 125 -6.95 16.71 -5.59
CA ARG A 125 -6.09 17.70 -4.95
C ARG A 125 -6.90 18.40 -3.85
N ARG A 126 -6.43 18.29 -2.63
CA ARG A 126 -6.80 19.24 -1.59
C ARG A 126 -6.07 20.55 -1.80
#